data_2f30195b3dc62e12c470516075e2b905
#
_entry.id   2f30195b3dc62e12c470516075e2b905
#
_cell.length_a   1.000
_cell.length_b   1.000
_cell.length_c   1.000
_cell.angle_alpha   90.00
_cell.angle_beta   90.00
_cell.angle_gamma   90.00
#
_symmetry.space_group_name_H-M   'P 1'
#
loop_
_entity.id
_entity.type
_entity.pdbx_description
1 polymer ?
#
loop_
_entity_poly.entity_id
_entity_poly.type
_entity_poly.pdbx_seq_one_letter_code
_entity_poly.pdbx_strand_id
1 'polypeptide(L)'
;MKKFELENSVAHYTQLIAGIDEVGRGALAGPVVAGVVIFRERNFTWIDQINDSKLLSKPIREKLSKLIRENTIWSIGSVSNHVIDQIGIESSISFAAQLAVEQLENQPSILLVDGNIKLPNIKIKYENIIKGDQKSVSIAAASIIAKVHRDACLFQLDSIFPLYGFASNAGYGTKKHIHALKSIGPATIHRNSFKPVKDLV
;
A
#
# COMPACT_ATOMS: atom_id res chain seq x y z
N MET A 1 14.19 -11.33 8.85
CA MET A 1 13.42 -12.04 7.79
C MET A 1 14.38 -12.92 7.04
N LYS A 2 14.07 -14.20 6.81
CA LYS A 2 14.90 -15.07 5.96
C LYS A 2 14.57 -14.74 4.49
N LYS A 3 15.62 -14.45 3.70
CA LYS A 3 15.47 -14.00 2.33
C LYS A 3 14.70 -15.01 1.48
N PHE A 4 13.53 -14.61 0.95
CA PHE A 4 12.74 -15.38 -0.02
C PHE A 4 12.38 -16.82 0.39
N GLU A 5 12.38 -17.16 1.68
CA GLU A 5 11.96 -18.51 2.12
C GLU A 5 10.52 -18.82 1.69
N LEU A 6 9.62 -17.86 1.91
CA LEU A 6 8.22 -18.05 1.56
C LEU A 6 8.05 -18.14 0.05
N GLU A 7 8.68 -17.24 -0.72
CA GLU A 7 8.62 -17.26 -2.17
C GLU A 7 9.16 -18.60 -2.73
N ASN A 8 10.23 -19.10 -2.15
CA ASN A 8 10.83 -20.40 -2.57
C ASN A 8 9.99 -21.61 -2.18
N SER A 9 9.11 -21.49 -1.16
CA SER A 9 8.26 -22.60 -0.71
C SER A 9 6.98 -22.75 -1.56
N VAL A 10 6.51 -21.68 -2.20
CA VAL A 10 5.21 -21.67 -2.89
C VAL A 10 5.31 -21.89 -4.40
N ALA A 11 6.48 -21.73 -4.99
CA ALA A 11 6.66 -21.88 -6.44
C ALA A 11 8.08 -22.34 -6.83
N HIS A 12 8.19 -22.99 -8.00
CA HIS A 12 9.49 -23.31 -8.58
C HIS A 12 10.27 -22.04 -8.93
N TYR A 13 11.59 -22.11 -8.90
CA TYR A 13 12.52 -21.00 -9.08
C TYR A 13 12.32 -20.18 -10.36
N THR A 14 11.72 -20.77 -11.40
CA THR A 14 11.45 -20.16 -12.71
C THR A 14 10.15 -19.38 -12.77
N GLN A 15 9.33 -19.43 -11.71
CA GLN A 15 8.03 -18.77 -11.70
C GLN A 15 8.14 -17.36 -11.13
N LEU A 16 7.40 -16.42 -11.74
CA LEU A 16 7.28 -15.06 -11.23
C LEU A 16 6.31 -15.03 -10.05
N ILE A 17 6.80 -14.60 -8.89
CA ILE A 17 6.02 -14.48 -7.66
C ILE A 17 5.88 -13.00 -7.34
N ALA A 18 4.66 -12.52 -7.19
CA ALA A 18 4.39 -11.16 -6.80
C ALA A 18 3.99 -11.07 -5.32
N GLY A 19 4.52 -10.08 -4.60
CA GLY A 19 4.02 -9.68 -3.29
C GLY A 19 3.06 -8.50 -3.43
N ILE A 20 1.97 -8.50 -2.66
CA ILE A 20 0.96 -7.44 -2.62
C ILE A 20 0.76 -6.99 -1.18
N ASP A 21 0.72 -5.66 -0.98
CA ASP A 21 0.32 -5.04 0.29
C ASP A 21 -0.43 -3.73 0.03
N GLU A 22 -1.27 -3.32 0.98
CA GLU A 22 -2.02 -2.06 0.92
C GLU A 22 -1.59 -1.06 2.00
N VAL A 23 -1.84 0.21 1.72
CA VAL A 23 -1.66 1.30 2.66
C VAL A 23 -2.84 2.27 2.63
N GLY A 24 -3.17 2.83 3.79
CA GLY A 24 -4.24 3.83 3.90
C GLY A 24 -5.61 3.27 4.26
N ARG A 25 -5.74 1.99 4.67
CA ARG A 25 -6.99 1.37 5.12
C ARG A 25 -7.71 2.22 6.19
N GLY A 26 -7.05 2.58 7.26
CA GLY A 26 -7.63 3.32 8.40
C GLY A 26 -7.46 4.85 8.33
N ALA A 27 -7.05 5.42 7.20
CA ALA A 27 -6.92 6.86 7.06
C ALA A 27 -8.29 7.54 6.89
N LEU A 28 -8.45 8.75 7.44
CA LEU A 28 -9.67 9.56 7.34
C LEU A 28 -9.75 10.35 6.03
N ALA A 29 -8.60 10.51 5.34
CA ALA A 29 -8.51 11.28 4.09
C ALA A 29 -7.58 10.59 3.08
N GLY A 30 -7.82 10.87 1.81
CA GLY A 30 -7.01 10.40 0.70
C GLY A 30 -7.29 8.96 0.27
N PRO A 31 -6.57 8.48 -0.76
CA PRO A 31 -6.81 7.19 -1.38
C PRO A 31 -6.38 6.02 -0.48
N VAL A 32 -6.89 4.83 -0.79
CA VAL A 32 -6.22 3.56 -0.47
C VAL A 32 -5.34 3.18 -1.65
N VAL A 33 -4.16 2.65 -1.36
CA VAL A 33 -3.15 2.32 -2.37
C VAL A 33 -2.66 0.90 -2.14
N ALA A 34 -2.57 0.11 -3.20
CA ALA A 34 -1.93 -1.20 -3.19
C ALA A 34 -0.66 -1.16 -4.04
N GLY A 35 0.40 -1.78 -3.56
CA GLY A 35 1.63 -2.03 -4.31
C GLY A 35 1.75 -3.50 -4.71
N VAL A 36 2.39 -3.74 -5.84
CA VAL A 36 2.77 -5.08 -6.30
C VAL A 36 4.24 -5.07 -6.67
N VAL A 37 5.01 -6.09 -6.23
CA VAL A 37 6.44 -6.22 -6.54
C VAL A 37 6.78 -7.66 -6.89
N ILE A 38 7.57 -7.83 -7.97
CA ILE A 38 8.14 -9.10 -8.42
C ILE A 38 9.65 -8.96 -8.52
N PHE A 39 10.39 -9.79 -7.79
CA PHE A 39 11.84 -9.88 -7.91
C PHE A 39 12.20 -10.91 -8.99
N ARG A 40 12.80 -10.45 -10.11
CA ARG A 40 13.45 -11.34 -11.09
C ARG A 40 14.80 -11.82 -10.59
N GLU A 41 15.56 -10.90 -10.01
CA GLU A 41 16.87 -11.17 -9.39
C GLU A 41 16.76 -11.00 -7.88
N ARG A 42 17.48 -11.85 -7.13
CA ARG A 42 17.38 -11.93 -5.67
C ARG A 42 18.72 -11.71 -4.96
N ASN A 43 19.77 -11.29 -5.69
CA ASN A 43 21.15 -11.20 -5.19
C ASN A 43 21.58 -9.77 -4.81
N PHE A 44 20.64 -8.84 -4.66
CA PHE A 44 20.95 -7.46 -4.28
C PHE A 44 21.26 -7.38 -2.77
N THR A 45 22.36 -6.71 -2.42
CA THR A 45 22.80 -6.52 -1.01
C THR A 45 21.82 -5.66 -0.20
N TRP A 46 21.10 -4.76 -0.84
CA TRP A 46 20.11 -3.89 -0.18
C TRP A 46 18.83 -4.61 0.24
N ILE A 47 18.58 -5.83 -0.25
CA ILE A 47 17.41 -6.64 0.14
C ILE A 47 17.40 -6.91 1.65
N ASP A 48 18.58 -7.03 2.29
CA ASP A 48 18.68 -7.21 3.74
C ASP A 48 18.14 -6.03 4.55
N GLN A 49 18.01 -4.87 3.95
CA GLN A 49 17.44 -3.68 4.57
C GLN A 49 15.90 -3.62 4.44
N ILE A 50 15.29 -4.47 3.60
CA ILE A 50 13.83 -4.56 3.48
C ILE A 50 13.26 -5.12 4.78
N ASN A 51 12.30 -4.39 5.34
CA ASN A 51 11.56 -4.77 6.55
C ASN A 51 10.18 -4.14 6.51
N ASP A 52 9.32 -4.43 7.48
CA ASP A 52 8.04 -3.75 7.68
C ASP A 52 8.21 -2.24 7.50
N SER A 53 7.47 -1.67 6.57
CA SER A 53 7.59 -0.26 6.17
C SER A 53 7.35 0.72 7.34
N LYS A 54 6.63 0.30 8.37
CA LYS A 54 6.34 1.09 9.58
C LYS A 54 7.54 1.16 10.54
N LEU A 55 8.43 0.17 10.48
CA LEU A 55 9.66 0.12 11.29
C LEU A 55 10.81 0.92 10.66
N LEU A 56 10.71 1.23 9.37
CA LEU A 56 11.73 1.98 8.64
C LEU A 56 11.55 3.49 8.83
N SER A 57 12.65 4.21 9.04
CA SER A 57 12.62 5.67 8.98
C SER A 57 12.26 6.17 7.57
N LYS A 58 11.70 7.38 7.46
CA LYS A 58 11.30 7.96 6.17
C LYS A 58 12.45 7.97 5.14
N PRO A 59 13.69 8.43 5.47
CA PRO A 59 14.80 8.43 4.50
C PRO A 59 15.20 7.02 4.03
N ILE A 60 15.21 6.03 4.93
CA ILE A 60 15.53 4.63 4.56
C ILE A 60 14.44 4.08 3.64
N ARG A 61 13.17 4.33 3.95
CA ARG A 61 12.02 3.88 3.15
C ARG A 61 12.04 4.50 1.74
N GLU A 62 12.34 5.78 1.61
CA GLU A 62 12.46 6.46 0.32
C GLU A 62 13.62 5.90 -0.50
N LYS A 63 14.80 5.69 0.11
CA LYS A 63 15.95 5.04 -0.52
C LYS A 63 15.60 3.65 -1.03
N LEU A 64 14.98 2.81 -0.19
CA LEU A 64 14.58 1.44 -0.58
C LEU A 64 13.50 1.46 -1.67
N SER A 65 12.52 2.36 -1.59
CA SER A 65 11.51 2.51 -2.64
C SER A 65 12.14 2.81 -4.01
N LYS A 66 13.17 3.65 -4.06
CA LYS A 66 13.92 3.92 -5.29
C LYS A 66 14.61 2.66 -5.80
N LEU A 67 15.37 1.95 -4.94
CA LEU A 67 16.07 0.73 -5.30
C LEU A 67 15.12 -0.38 -5.79
N ILE A 68 13.98 -0.56 -5.12
CA ILE A 68 12.94 -1.51 -5.53
C ILE A 68 12.44 -1.16 -6.93
N ARG A 69 12.07 0.08 -7.18
CA ARG A 69 11.54 0.51 -8.49
C ARG A 69 12.54 0.38 -9.64
N GLU A 70 13.83 0.59 -9.37
CA GLU A 70 14.88 0.47 -10.38
C GLU A 70 15.26 -0.98 -10.71
N ASN A 71 15.03 -1.94 -9.79
CA ASN A 71 15.56 -3.30 -9.88
C ASN A 71 14.49 -4.40 -9.87
N THR A 72 13.21 -4.05 -9.87
CA THR A 72 12.13 -5.04 -9.84
C THR A 72 11.03 -4.70 -10.86
N ILE A 73 10.14 -5.65 -11.12
CA ILE A 73 8.86 -5.34 -11.76
C ILE A 73 7.91 -4.91 -10.67
N TRP A 74 7.27 -3.78 -10.85
CA TRP A 74 6.36 -3.25 -9.85
C TRP A 74 5.21 -2.45 -10.48
N SER A 75 4.15 -2.29 -9.72
CA SER A 75 3.03 -1.43 -10.07
C SER A 75 2.33 -0.91 -8.83
N ILE A 76 1.49 0.12 -9.01
CA ILE A 76 0.69 0.74 -7.97
C ILE A 76 -0.76 0.86 -8.46
N GLY A 77 -1.70 0.38 -7.66
CA GLY A 77 -3.12 0.67 -7.85
C GLY A 77 -3.61 1.62 -6.75
N SER A 78 -4.44 2.58 -7.12
CA SER A 78 -4.94 3.60 -6.21
C SER A 78 -6.44 3.79 -6.40
N VAL A 79 -7.19 3.87 -5.29
CA VAL A 79 -8.64 4.08 -5.29
C VAL A 79 -8.95 5.29 -4.42
N SER A 80 -9.70 6.25 -4.98
CA SER A 80 -10.00 7.53 -4.34
C SER A 80 -10.94 7.41 -3.14
N ASN A 81 -10.94 8.44 -2.29
CA ASN A 81 -11.91 8.55 -1.18
C ASN A 81 -13.35 8.48 -1.65
N HIS A 82 -13.70 9.05 -2.80
CA HIS A 82 -15.06 8.99 -3.34
C HIS A 82 -15.51 7.55 -3.64
N VAL A 83 -14.63 6.76 -4.25
CA VAL A 83 -14.93 5.34 -4.52
C VAL A 83 -14.99 4.55 -3.21
N ILE A 84 -14.10 4.84 -2.24
CA ILE A 84 -14.15 4.22 -0.90
C ILE A 84 -15.51 4.46 -0.23
N ASP A 85 -16.04 5.68 -0.32
CA ASP A 85 -17.35 6.02 0.24
C ASP A 85 -18.51 5.30 -0.44
N GLN A 86 -18.37 4.95 -1.73
CA GLN A 86 -19.40 4.24 -2.51
C GLN A 86 -19.40 2.73 -2.28
N ILE A 87 -18.24 2.07 -2.32
CA ILE A 87 -18.14 0.61 -2.32
C ILE A 87 -17.55 0.03 -1.01
N GLY A 88 -17.17 0.89 -0.07
CA GLY A 88 -16.53 0.51 1.19
C GLY A 88 -15.05 0.17 1.06
N ILE A 89 -14.35 0.17 2.20
CA ILE A 89 -12.88 0.06 2.24
C ILE A 89 -12.37 -1.30 1.78
N GLU A 90 -13.03 -2.41 2.15
CA GLU A 90 -12.59 -3.76 1.78
C GLU A 90 -12.65 -3.98 0.26
N SER A 91 -13.77 -3.58 -0.37
CA SER A 91 -13.91 -3.63 -1.83
C SER A 91 -12.91 -2.70 -2.54
N SER A 92 -12.65 -1.53 -1.96
CA SER A 92 -11.67 -0.57 -2.50
C SER A 92 -10.24 -1.09 -2.43
N ILE A 93 -9.87 -1.83 -1.38
CA ILE A 93 -8.57 -2.49 -1.27
C ILE A 93 -8.44 -3.58 -2.33
N SER A 94 -9.46 -4.44 -2.47
CA SER A 94 -9.51 -5.45 -3.53
C SER A 94 -9.35 -4.80 -4.91
N PHE A 95 -10.04 -3.71 -5.16
CA PHE A 95 -9.99 -3.00 -6.43
C PHE A 95 -8.62 -2.33 -6.67
N ALA A 96 -8.02 -1.71 -5.65
CA ALA A 96 -6.66 -1.18 -5.76
C ALA A 96 -5.63 -2.26 -6.09
N ALA A 97 -5.72 -3.42 -5.42
CA ALA A 97 -4.86 -4.57 -5.70
C ALA A 97 -5.06 -5.11 -7.13
N GLN A 98 -6.32 -5.20 -7.58
CA GLN A 98 -6.63 -5.60 -8.96
C GLN A 98 -6.01 -4.64 -9.97
N LEU A 99 -6.21 -3.33 -9.82
CA LEU A 99 -5.62 -2.31 -10.68
C LEU A 99 -4.08 -2.41 -10.73
N ALA A 100 -3.45 -2.67 -9.58
CA ALA A 100 -2.01 -2.86 -9.53
C ALA A 100 -1.56 -4.09 -10.31
N VAL A 101 -2.24 -5.23 -10.16
CA VAL A 101 -1.91 -6.47 -10.90
C VAL A 101 -2.12 -6.31 -12.40
N GLU A 102 -3.22 -5.67 -12.82
CA GLU A 102 -3.55 -5.46 -14.23
C GLU A 102 -2.54 -4.57 -14.96
N GLN A 103 -1.87 -3.66 -14.25
CA GLN A 103 -0.84 -2.78 -14.80
C GLN A 103 0.54 -3.46 -14.97
N LEU A 104 0.72 -4.68 -14.48
CA LEU A 104 1.98 -5.40 -14.65
C LEU A 104 2.18 -5.83 -16.10
N GLU A 105 3.31 -5.49 -16.70
CA GLU A 105 3.69 -5.95 -18.04
C GLU A 105 3.86 -7.48 -18.11
N ASN A 106 4.33 -8.07 -17.01
CA ASN A 106 4.55 -9.51 -16.90
C ASN A 106 3.67 -10.06 -15.78
N GLN A 107 2.71 -10.89 -16.16
CA GLN A 107 1.81 -11.48 -15.18
C GLN A 107 2.51 -12.52 -14.30
N PRO A 108 2.36 -12.47 -12.99
CA PRO A 108 2.93 -13.46 -12.09
C PRO A 108 2.19 -14.79 -12.16
N SER A 109 2.88 -15.88 -11.81
CA SER A 109 2.28 -17.21 -11.69
C SER A 109 1.49 -17.37 -10.39
N ILE A 110 1.89 -16.66 -9.35
CA ILE A 110 1.25 -16.67 -8.03
C ILE A 110 1.40 -15.30 -7.36
N LEU A 111 0.40 -14.92 -6.57
CA LEU A 111 0.39 -13.73 -5.75
C LEU A 111 0.49 -14.12 -4.26
N LEU A 112 1.41 -13.51 -3.53
CA LEU A 112 1.46 -13.50 -2.07
C LEU A 112 0.83 -12.20 -1.58
N VAL A 113 -0.26 -12.28 -0.85
CA VAL A 113 -1.09 -11.14 -0.49
C VAL A 113 -1.06 -10.94 1.02
N ASP A 114 -0.73 -9.74 1.49
CA ASP A 114 -0.77 -9.48 2.92
C ASP A 114 -2.18 -9.55 3.49
N GLY A 115 -2.30 -10.10 4.70
CA GLY A 115 -3.56 -10.19 5.43
C GLY A 115 -4.61 -11.08 4.75
N ASN A 116 -5.85 -10.58 4.69
CA ASN A 116 -7.03 -11.31 4.19
C ASN A 116 -7.70 -10.58 3.01
N ILE A 117 -6.93 -9.94 2.15
CA ILE A 117 -7.48 -9.25 0.97
C ILE A 117 -8.10 -10.30 0.03
N LYS A 118 -9.36 -10.08 -0.36
CA LYS A 118 -10.03 -10.92 -1.35
C LYS A 118 -9.81 -10.34 -2.74
N LEU A 119 -9.49 -11.18 -3.70
CA LEU A 119 -9.23 -10.80 -5.09
C LEU A 119 -10.19 -11.52 -6.06
N PRO A 120 -11.51 -11.26 -5.98
CA PRO A 120 -12.53 -12.07 -6.65
C PRO A 120 -12.42 -12.03 -8.18
N ASN A 121 -11.87 -10.96 -8.76
CA ASN A 121 -11.77 -10.77 -10.21
C ASN A 121 -10.39 -11.14 -10.77
N ILE A 122 -9.45 -11.58 -9.93
CA ILE A 122 -8.11 -12.01 -10.36
C ILE A 122 -8.12 -13.51 -10.59
N LYS A 123 -7.75 -13.93 -11.81
CA LYS A 123 -7.66 -15.36 -12.20
C LYS A 123 -6.35 -16.01 -11.77
N ILE A 124 -5.35 -15.23 -11.39
CA ILE A 124 -4.06 -15.73 -10.92
C ILE A 124 -4.23 -16.36 -9.54
N LYS A 125 -3.62 -17.52 -9.31
CA LYS A 125 -3.58 -18.15 -8.00
C LYS A 125 -2.99 -17.19 -6.97
N TYR A 126 -3.61 -17.08 -5.80
CA TYR A 126 -3.06 -16.26 -4.72
C TYR A 126 -3.16 -16.95 -3.36
N GLU A 127 -2.27 -16.56 -2.47
CA GLU A 127 -2.23 -17.01 -1.08
C GLU A 127 -2.22 -15.81 -0.14
N ASN A 128 -3.15 -15.80 0.81
CA ASN A 128 -3.21 -14.79 1.86
C ASN A 128 -2.22 -15.14 2.98
N ILE A 129 -1.33 -14.20 3.31
CA ILE A 129 -0.27 -14.39 4.29
C ILE A 129 -0.48 -13.43 5.47
N ILE A 130 -0.87 -13.94 6.61
CA ILE A 130 -1.00 -13.13 7.83
C ILE A 130 0.37 -12.60 8.27
N LYS A 131 0.48 -11.27 8.40
CA LYS A 131 1.73 -10.53 8.62
C LYS A 131 2.76 -10.85 7.53
N GLY A 132 2.32 -10.76 6.29
CA GLY A 132 3.11 -11.11 5.12
C GLY A 132 4.32 -10.20 4.95
N ASP A 133 4.20 -8.93 5.30
CA ASP A 133 5.28 -7.93 5.34
C ASP A 133 6.47 -8.34 6.23
N GLN A 134 6.26 -9.24 7.20
CA GLN A 134 7.30 -9.81 8.06
C GLN A 134 7.84 -11.16 7.57
N LYS A 135 7.19 -11.79 6.59
CA LYS A 135 7.49 -13.16 6.15
C LYS A 135 7.97 -13.24 4.70
N SER A 136 7.52 -12.31 3.84
CA SER A 136 7.81 -12.26 2.41
C SER A 136 8.53 -10.96 2.07
N VAL A 137 9.67 -11.08 1.40
CA VAL A 137 10.42 -9.93 0.89
C VAL A 137 9.63 -9.18 -0.16
N SER A 138 8.89 -9.89 -1.00
CA SER A 138 8.06 -9.30 -2.06
C SER A 138 6.90 -8.50 -1.49
N ILE A 139 6.23 -9.00 -0.43
CA ILE A 139 5.16 -8.26 0.26
C ILE A 139 5.74 -7.02 0.97
N ALA A 140 6.87 -7.17 1.69
CA ALA A 140 7.51 -6.04 2.36
C ALA A 140 7.96 -4.95 1.37
N ALA A 141 8.47 -5.34 0.21
CA ALA A 141 8.81 -4.40 -0.86
C ALA A 141 7.57 -3.68 -1.42
N ALA A 142 6.45 -4.40 -1.60
CA ALA A 142 5.17 -3.84 -2.01
C ALA A 142 4.64 -2.81 -0.99
N SER A 143 4.73 -3.14 0.31
CA SER A 143 4.41 -2.21 1.41
C SER A 143 5.22 -0.92 1.32
N ILE A 144 6.53 -1.01 1.09
CA ILE A 144 7.43 0.14 0.99
C ILE A 144 7.03 1.06 -0.17
N ILE A 145 6.85 0.52 -1.38
CA ILE A 145 6.51 1.36 -2.55
C ILE A 145 5.12 1.98 -2.43
N ALA A 146 4.14 1.23 -1.91
CA ALA A 146 2.80 1.73 -1.67
C ALA A 146 2.81 2.86 -0.63
N LYS A 147 3.56 2.69 0.46
CA LYS A 147 3.69 3.68 1.53
C LYS A 147 4.34 4.97 1.05
N VAL A 148 5.46 4.88 0.33
CA VAL A 148 6.16 6.06 -0.20
C VAL A 148 5.28 6.79 -1.22
N HIS A 149 4.61 6.07 -2.11
CA HIS A 149 3.70 6.67 -3.08
C HIS A 149 2.55 7.42 -2.41
N ARG A 150 1.86 6.78 -1.46
CA ARG A 150 0.73 7.39 -0.77
C ARG A 150 1.13 8.59 0.08
N ASP A 151 2.25 8.50 0.80
CA ASP A 151 2.76 9.62 1.61
C ASP A 151 3.10 10.83 0.73
N ALA A 152 3.67 10.61 -0.47
CA ALA A 152 3.93 11.67 -1.44
C ALA A 152 2.63 12.32 -1.94
N CYS A 153 1.58 11.54 -2.21
CA CYS A 153 0.26 12.09 -2.58
C CYS A 153 -0.31 12.99 -1.47
N LEU A 154 -0.27 12.54 -0.22
CA LEU A 154 -0.79 13.32 0.92
C LEU A 154 0.07 14.57 1.19
N PHE A 155 1.38 14.49 0.96
CA PHE A 155 2.27 15.65 1.04
C PHE A 155 1.90 16.73 0.02
N GLN A 156 1.60 16.34 -1.23
CA GLN A 156 1.13 17.29 -2.25
C GLN A 156 -0.23 17.91 -1.89
N LEU A 157 -1.15 17.08 -1.36
CA LEU A 157 -2.46 17.57 -0.93
C LEU A 157 -2.40 18.52 0.26
N ASP A 158 -1.34 18.51 1.06
CA ASP A 158 -1.16 19.45 2.18
C ASP A 158 -1.08 20.91 1.71
N SER A 159 -0.51 21.16 0.54
CA SER A 159 -0.46 22.51 -0.05
C SER A 159 -1.85 23.02 -0.47
N ILE A 160 -2.78 22.12 -0.80
CA ILE A 160 -4.15 22.44 -1.19
C ILE A 160 -5.05 22.57 0.05
N PHE A 161 -4.78 21.76 1.06
CA PHE A 161 -5.56 21.67 2.31
C PHE A 161 -4.67 21.86 3.55
N PRO A 162 -3.99 23.01 3.72
CA PRO A 162 -2.89 23.18 4.69
C PRO A 162 -3.31 23.05 6.16
N LEU A 163 -4.60 23.25 6.47
CA LEU A 163 -5.07 23.25 7.86
C LEU A 163 -5.24 21.86 8.47
N TYR A 164 -5.21 20.79 7.67
CA TYR A 164 -5.38 19.42 8.16
C TYR A 164 -4.05 18.72 8.49
N GLY A 165 -2.89 19.25 8.02
CA GLY A 165 -1.55 18.74 8.31
C GLY A 165 -1.26 17.40 7.66
N PHE A 166 -1.71 17.17 6.43
CA PHE A 166 -1.56 15.91 5.70
C PHE A 166 -0.10 15.52 5.47
N ALA A 167 0.81 16.49 5.32
CA ALA A 167 2.24 16.25 5.22
C ALA A 167 2.82 15.48 6.42
N SER A 168 2.24 15.68 7.61
CA SER A 168 2.70 15.04 8.86
C SER A 168 1.90 13.82 9.26
N ASN A 169 0.58 13.82 9.02
CA ASN A 169 -0.32 12.76 9.47
C ASN A 169 -0.70 11.76 8.37
N ALA A 170 -0.34 12.02 7.12
CA ALA A 170 -0.67 11.20 5.96
C ALA A 170 -2.17 10.80 5.91
N GLY A 171 -3.06 11.70 6.34
CA GLY A 171 -4.52 11.51 6.37
C GLY A 171 -5.03 10.65 7.53
N TYR A 172 -4.17 10.17 8.43
CA TYR A 172 -4.60 9.41 9.60
C TYR A 172 -5.15 10.32 10.71
N GLY A 173 -6.06 9.78 11.53
CA GLY A 173 -6.77 10.49 12.59
C GLY A 173 -5.91 10.83 13.82
N THR A 174 -4.84 11.59 13.64
CA THR A 174 -4.07 12.16 14.75
C THR A 174 -4.89 13.19 15.53
N LYS A 175 -4.51 13.49 16.78
CA LYS A 175 -5.18 14.50 17.59
C LYS A 175 -5.31 15.85 16.86
N LYS A 176 -4.25 16.28 16.13
CA LYS A 176 -4.27 17.51 15.34
C LYS A 176 -5.25 17.44 14.17
N HIS A 177 -5.28 16.33 13.45
CA HIS A 177 -6.20 16.13 12.33
C HIS A 177 -7.66 16.11 12.79
N ILE A 178 -7.97 15.39 13.88
CA ILE A 178 -9.31 15.36 14.47
C ILE A 178 -9.72 16.74 14.97
N HIS A 179 -8.79 17.50 15.57
CA HIS A 179 -9.06 18.88 15.99
C HIS A 179 -9.39 19.79 14.81
N ALA A 180 -8.61 19.72 13.73
CA ALA A 180 -8.87 20.46 12.49
C ALA A 180 -10.27 20.11 11.92
N LEU A 181 -10.59 18.82 11.81
CA LEU A 181 -11.92 18.36 11.37
C LEU A 181 -13.06 18.96 12.18
N LYS A 182 -12.93 19.02 13.51
CA LYS A 182 -13.95 19.60 14.38
C LYS A 182 -14.08 21.12 14.26
N SER A 183 -12.97 21.81 13.95
CA SER A 183 -12.93 23.28 13.88
C SER A 183 -13.37 23.86 12.56
N ILE A 184 -13.05 23.20 11.43
CA ILE A 184 -13.26 23.71 10.08
C ILE A 184 -14.06 22.77 9.18
N GLY A 185 -14.55 21.63 9.72
CA GLY A 185 -15.27 20.61 8.96
C GLY A 185 -14.37 19.76 8.05
N PRO A 186 -14.93 18.78 7.34
CA PRO A 186 -14.20 17.97 6.38
C PRO A 186 -14.01 18.66 5.03
N ALA A 187 -12.86 18.45 4.39
CA ALA A 187 -12.61 18.82 2.99
C ALA A 187 -13.01 17.68 2.05
N THR A 188 -13.07 17.96 0.74
CA THR A 188 -13.49 17.01 -0.31
C THR A 188 -12.65 15.74 -0.40
N ILE A 189 -11.44 15.76 0.14
CA ILE A 189 -10.53 14.61 0.18
C ILE A 189 -10.80 13.64 1.34
N HIS A 190 -11.66 14.01 2.30
CA HIS A 190 -12.02 13.16 3.42
C HIS A 190 -12.97 12.04 3.01
N ARG A 191 -12.94 10.93 3.77
CA ARG A 191 -13.81 9.78 3.60
C ARG A 191 -15.08 9.96 4.43
N ASN A 192 -16.16 10.38 3.81
CA ASN A 192 -17.42 10.69 4.49
C ASN A 192 -18.06 9.48 5.17
N SER A 193 -17.74 8.27 4.72
CA SER A 193 -18.20 7.03 5.34
C SER A 193 -17.45 6.66 6.63
N PHE A 194 -16.33 7.32 6.94
CA PHE A 194 -15.46 6.99 8.09
C PHE A 194 -15.76 7.87 9.30
N LYS A 195 -15.88 7.26 10.49
CA LYS A 195 -15.87 8.04 11.74
C LYS A 195 -14.46 8.56 12.05
N PRO A 196 -14.32 9.80 12.56
CA PRO A 196 -15.35 10.75 12.96
C PRO A 196 -15.87 11.65 11.80
N VAL A 197 -15.38 11.52 10.56
CA VAL A 197 -15.78 12.38 9.44
C VAL A 197 -17.29 12.29 9.21
N LYS A 198 -17.84 11.07 9.19
CA LYS A 198 -19.28 10.80 9.02
C LYS A 198 -20.18 11.55 9.99
N ASP A 199 -19.69 11.83 11.18
CA ASP A 199 -20.47 12.52 12.22
C ASP A 199 -20.44 14.05 12.05
N LEU A 200 -19.71 14.57 11.03
CA LEU A 200 -19.49 15.99 10.75
C LEU A 200 -20.07 16.45 9.39
N VAL A 201 -20.66 15.53 8.62
CA VAL A 201 -21.27 15.76 7.29
C VAL A 201 -22.78 15.63 7.33
#